data_4c4a50bf6596f12441c500533706dbe9
#
_entry.id   4c4a50bf6596f12441c500533706dbe9
#
_cell.length_a   1.000
_cell.length_b   1.000
_cell.length_c   1.000
_cell.angle_alpha   90.00
_cell.angle_beta   90.00
_cell.angle_gamma   90.00
#
_symmetry.space_group_name_H-M   'P 1'
#
loop_
_entity.id
_entity.type
_entity.pdbx_description
1 polymer ?
#
loop_
_entity_poly.entity_id
_entity_poly.type
_entity_poly.pdbx_seq_one_letter_code
_entity_poly.pdbx_strand_id
1 'polypeptide(L)'
;MDLYEAILNRRSHRFYKPEMPPREVLERVINAALWAPSGTNAQPWEITLLAGRFRDEFVERAAHCIAQMIPLLKAAQVPEKGQEMVIKFFKNLGGAPVVIAVTIQNLEDPGMMEAFVQSGAALMQNLLLAAHAEGLGTCWMTGPNFVAKELLDYLEKPDQHLLAMTPIGYSAKEPPAPPRKPREIRWLGF
;
A
#
# COMPACT_ATOMS: atom_id res chain seq x y z
N MET A 1 0.03 21.98 -0.98
CA MET A 1 -0.88 21.31 -0.02
C MET A 1 -0.17 21.31 1.34
N ASP A 2 -0.83 21.73 2.41
CA ASP A 2 -0.24 21.60 3.73
C ASP A 2 -0.39 20.17 4.29
N LEU A 3 0.27 19.87 5.42
CA LEU A 3 0.28 18.53 6.00
C LEU A 3 -1.12 18.08 6.46
N TYR A 4 -1.90 18.96 7.09
CA TYR A 4 -3.23 18.61 7.58
C TYR A 4 -4.20 18.40 6.41
N GLU A 5 -4.11 19.18 5.36
CA GLU A 5 -4.88 18.98 4.13
C GLU A 5 -4.58 17.60 3.53
N ALA A 6 -3.28 17.21 3.44
CA ALA A 6 -2.90 15.91 2.94
C ALA A 6 -3.47 14.77 3.79
N ILE A 7 -3.37 14.86 5.11
CA ILE A 7 -3.89 13.85 6.04
C ILE A 7 -5.41 13.73 5.95
N LEU A 8 -6.13 14.87 5.93
CA LEU A 8 -7.59 14.89 5.96
C LEU A 8 -8.21 14.48 4.61
N ASN A 9 -7.54 14.77 3.49
CA ASN A 9 -8.10 14.60 2.15
C ASN A 9 -7.57 13.37 1.40
N ARG A 10 -6.45 12.76 1.82
CA ARG A 10 -5.97 11.52 1.18
C ARG A 10 -7.02 10.41 1.24
N ARG A 11 -7.24 9.74 0.11
CA ARG A 11 -8.19 8.61 -0.03
C ARG A 11 -7.51 7.38 -0.63
N SER A 12 -8.14 6.22 -0.49
CA SER A 12 -7.72 4.99 -1.18
C SER A 12 -8.33 4.95 -2.58
N HIS A 13 -7.52 5.23 -3.57
CA HIS A 13 -7.91 5.21 -4.98
C HIS A 13 -7.84 3.80 -5.54
N ARG A 14 -8.84 3.41 -6.33
CA ARG A 14 -8.96 2.06 -6.91
C ARG A 14 -9.28 2.08 -8.41
N PHE A 15 -9.23 3.26 -9.02
CA PHE A 15 -9.40 3.45 -10.46
C PHE A 15 -8.38 4.48 -10.93
N TYR A 16 -7.57 4.12 -11.91
CA TYR A 16 -6.46 4.93 -12.36
C TYR A 16 -6.58 5.22 -13.86
N LYS A 17 -6.03 6.36 -14.26
CA LYS A 17 -5.77 6.68 -15.65
C LYS A 17 -4.56 5.90 -16.14
N PRO A 18 -4.45 5.59 -17.45
CA PRO A 18 -3.32 4.87 -18.01
C PRO A 18 -2.04 5.73 -18.09
N GLU A 19 -2.15 7.02 -17.80
CA GLU A 19 -1.06 7.97 -17.86
C GLU A 19 0.03 7.63 -16.82
N MET A 20 1.27 7.52 -17.30
CA MET A 20 2.43 7.23 -16.46
C MET A 20 2.86 8.51 -15.73
N PRO A 21 2.94 8.50 -14.39
CA PRO A 21 3.55 9.62 -13.66
C PRO A 21 5.01 9.81 -14.07
N PRO A 22 5.48 11.06 -14.22
CA PRO A 22 6.88 11.33 -14.49
C PRO A 22 7.78 10.73 -13.41
N ARG A 23 8.97 10.26 -13.82
CA ARG A 23 9.93 9.63 -12.91
C ARG A 23 10.30 10.55 -11.75
N GLU A 24 10.48 11.83 -12.03
CA GLU A 24 10.86 12.85 -11.05
C GLU A 24 9.78 13.05 -9.97
N VAL A 25 8.49 12.85 -10.32
CA VAL A 25 7.38 12.87 -9.36
C VAL A 25 7.46 11.65 -8.45
N LEU A 26 7.66 10.47 -9.02
CA LEU A 26 7.82 9.23 -8.24
C LEU A 26 9.06 9.31 -7.32
N GLU A 27 10.16 9.85 -7.78
CA GLU A 27 11.37 10.06 -6.98
C GLU A 27 11.12 11.01 -5.80
N ARG A 28 10.37 12.10 -5.98
CA ARG A 28 9.99 12.98 -4.86
C ARG A 28 9.13 12.25 -3.83
N VAL A 29 8.17 11.44 -4.29
CA VAL A 29 7.32 10.63 -3.40
C VAL A 29 8.16 9.65 -2.59
N ILE A 30 9.07 8.92 -3.24
CA ILE A 30 9.95 7.96 -2.56
C ILE A 30 10.89 8.66 -1.59
N ASN A 31 11.52 9.77 -2.01
CA ASN A 31 12.41 10.52 -1.14
C ASN A 31 11.69 11.02 0.12
N ALA A 32 10.45 11.50 0.01
CA ALA A 32 9.65 11.88 1.18
C ALA A 32 9.32 10.67 2.08
N ALA A 33 9.03 9.51 1.49
CA ALA A 33 8.76 8.28 2.24
C ALA A 33 9.96 7.84 3.08
N LEU A 34 11.17 7.94 2.56
CA LEU A 34 12.43 7.55 3.24
C LEU A 34 12.73 8.37 4.50
N TRP A 35 12.08 9.53 4.70
CA TRP A 35 12.17 10.31 5.95
C TRP A 35 11.29 9.78 7.09
N ALA A 36 10.68 8.62 6.93
CA ALA A 36 9.95 7.98 8.01
C ALA A 36 10.87 7.63 9.19
N PRO A 37 10.38 7.74 10.43
CA PRO A 37 11.14 7.27 11.58
C PRO A 37 11.25 5.75 11.57
N SER A 38 12.35 5.23 12.12
CA SER A 38 12.52 3.79 12.34
C SER A 38 13.22 3.53 13.68
N GLY A 39 12.92 2.40 14.31
CA GLY A 39 13.56 1.99 15.56
C GLY A 39 15.08 2.01 15.40
N THR A 40 15.78 2.71 16.28
CA THR A 40 17.25 2.88 16.24
C THR A 40 17.82 3.41 14.92
N ASN A 41 16.97 4.04 14.10
CA ASN A 41 17.29 4.45 12.74
C ASN A 41 17.72 3.28 11.82
N ALA A 42 17.16 2.10 12.05
CA ALA A 42 17.52 0.88 11.32
C ALA A 42 17.15 0.92 9.84
N GLN A 43 16.12 1.70 9.46
CA GLN A 43 15.64 1.86 8.07
C GLN A 43 15.50 0.50 7.34
N PRO A 44 14.70 -0.44 7.90
CA PRO A 44 14.71 -1.86 7.51
C PRO A 44 14.02 -2.14 6.16
N TRP A 45 13.60 -1.14 5.47
CA TRP A 45 12.76 -1.22 4.26
C TRP A 45 13.58 -1.24 2.98
N GLU A 46 13.02 -1.93 1.99
CA GLU A 46 13.38 -1.80 0.60
C GLU A 46 12.13 -1.49 -0.23
N ILE A 47 12.30 -0.70 -1.28
CA ILE A 47 11.19 -0.22 -2.13
C ILE A 47 11.47 -0.67 -3.55
N THR A 48 10.51 -1.40 -4.14
CA THR A 48 10.58 -1.81 -5.54
C THR A 48 9.42 -1.18 -6.31
N LEU A 49 9.73 -0.43 -7.37
CA LEU A 49 8.76 0.12 -8.30
C LEU A 49 8.68 -0.77 -9.54
N LEU A 50 7.46 -1.15 -9.92
CA LEU A 50 7.19 -2.03 -11.05
C LEU A 50 6.30 -1.29 -12.06
N ALA A 51 6.69 -1.31 -13.33
CA ALA A 51 5.96 -0.73 -14.44
C ALA A 51 6.04 -1.63 -15.68
N GLY A 52 5.17 -1.42 -16.67
CA GLY A 52 5.12 -2.22 -17.89
C GLY A 52 4.98 -3.71 -17.60
N ARG A 53 5.69 -4.56 -18.32
CA ARG A 53 5.60 -6.02 -18.18
C ARG A 53 5.88 -6.52 -16.77
N PHE A 54 6.84 -5.92 -16.06
CA PHE A 54 7.16 -6.30 -14.68
C PHE A 54 5.99 -6.06 -13.73
N ARG A 55 5.30 -4.92 -13.93
CA ARG A 55 4.05 -4.63 -13.20
C ARG A 55 2.98 -5.66 -13.52
N ASP A 56 2.78 -6.00 -14.78
CA ASP A 56 1.71 -6.89 -15.21
C ASP A 56 1.91 -8.31 -14.65
N GLU A 57 3.12 -8.85 -14.76
CA GLU A 57 3.48 -10.14 -14.21
C GLU A 57 3.38 -10.19 -12.67
N PHE A 58 3.76 -9.11 -11.99
CA PHE A 58 3.64 -9.01 -10.53
C PHE A 58 2.17 -8.96 -10.08
N VAL A 59 1.35 -8.20 -10.80
CA VAL A 59 -0.10 -8.07 -10.51
C VAL A 59 -0.84 -9.38 -10.77
N GLU A 60 -0.50 -10.11 -11.80
CA GLU A 60 -1.04 -11.44 -12.07
C GLU A 60 -0.83 -12.39 -10.88
N ARG A 61 0.40 -12.45 -10.35
CA ARG A 61 0.72 -13.22 -9.14
C ARG A 61 -0.02 -12.71 -7.92
N ALA A 62 -0.02 -11.40 -7.71
CA ALA A 62 -0.73 -10.78 -6.57
C ALA A 62 -2.22 -11.11 -6.59
N ALA A 63 -2.84 -11.26 -7.77
CA ALA A 63 -4.25 -11.61 -7.89
C ALA A 63 -4.58 -13.02 -7.36
N HIS A 64 -3.61 -13.91 -7.20
CA HIS A 64 -3.83 -15.23 -6.59
C HIS A 64 -4.31 -15.14 -5.15
N CYS A 65 -4.09 -14.00 -4.45
CA CYS A 65 -4.63 -13.76 -3.11
C CYS A 65 -6.17 -13.75 -3.07
N ILE A 66 -6.83 -13.56 -4.20
CA ILE A 66 -8.31 -13.52 -4.32
C ILE A 66 -8.93 -14.80 -3.75
N ALA A 67 -8.28 -15.96 -3.97
CA ALA A 67 -8.76 -17.25 -3.46
C ALA A 67 -8.90 -17.26 -1.93
N GLN A 68 -7.93 -16.65 -1.20
CA GLN A 68 -7.96 -16.52 0.26
C GLN A 68 -8.86 -15.38 0.73
N MET A 69 -9.02 -14.34 -0.08
CA MET A 69 -9.86 -13.19 0.28
C MET A 69 -11.36 -13.46 0.20
N ILE A 70 -11.82 -14.26 -0.77
CA ILE A 70 -13.25 -14.55 -0.95
C ILE A 70 -13.92 -15.10 0.33
N PRO A 71 -13.38 -16.12 1.04
CA PRO A 71 -13.95 -16.58 2.28
C PRO A 71 -14.03 -15.50 3.37
N LEU A 72 -13.02 -14.64 3.45
CA LEU A 72 -12.98 -13.54 4.43
C LEU A 72 -14.03 -12.47 4.14
N LEU A 73 -14.23 -12.12 2.87
CA LEU A 73 -15.27 -11.17 2.46
C LEU A 73 -16.68 -11.71 2.78
N LYS A 74 -16.90 -13.01 2.58
CA LYS A 74 -18.16 -13.68 2.94
C LYS A 74 -18.36 -13.72 4.44
N ALA A 75 -17.34 -14.08 5.22
CA ALA A 75 -17.41 -14.09 6.69
C ALA A 75 -17.66 -12.69 7.27
N ALA A 76 -17.13 -11.65 6.65
CA ALA A 76 -17.39 -10.26 6.99
C ALA A 76 -18.74 -9.73 6.47
N GLN A 77 -19.57 -10.59 5.86
CA GLN A 77 -20.88 -10.25 5.30
C GLN A 77 -20.84 -9.06 4.31
N VAL A 78 -19.75 -8.95 3.55
CA VAL A 78 -19.65 -7.93 2.49
C VAL A 78 -20.68 -8.26 1.41
N PRO A 79 -21.55 -7.30 1.02
CA PRO A 79 -22.52 -7.51 -0.06
C PRO A 79 -21.86 -8.00 -1.36
N GLU A 80 -22.54 -8.83 -2.13
CA GLU A 80 -22.02 -9.47 -3.35
C GLU A 80 -21.39 -8.46 -4.32
N LYS A 81 -22.07 -7.35 -4.57
CA LYS A 81 -21.56 -6.23 -5.39
C LYS A 81 -20.23 -5.67 -4.83
N GLY A 82 -20.07 -5.63 -3.52
CA GLY A 82 -18.81 -5.24 -2.85
C GLY A 82 -17.70 -6.25 -3.08
N GLN A 83 -18.04 -7.56 -2.98
CA GLN A 83 -17.09 -8.65 -3.25
C GLN A 83 -16.61 -8.60 -4.70
N GLU A 84 -17.51 -8.43 -5.67
CA GLU A 84 -17.18 -8.27 -7.09
C GLU A 84 -16.25 -7.07 -7.34
N MET A 85 -16.51 -5.93 -6.69
CA MET A 85 -15.64 -4.74 -6.81
C MET A 85 -14.23 -5.01 -6.28
N VAL A 86 -14.12 -5.71 -5.14
CA VAL A 86 -12.82 -6.10 -4.57
C VAL A 86 -12.08 -7.03 -5.52
N ILE A 87 -12.73 -8.10 -5.98
CA ILE A 87 -12.16 -9.06 -6.93
C ILE A 87 -11.69 -8.36 -8.21
N LYS A 88 -12.53 -7.50 -8.78
CA LYS A 88 -12.19 -6.73 -9.98
C LYS A 88 -10.97 -5.84 -9.76
N PHE A 89 -10.88 -5.19 -8.59
CA PHE A 89 -9.72 -4.35 -8.26
C PHE A 89 -8.44 -5.18 -8.16
N PHE A 90 -8.45 -6.31 -7.46
CA PHE A 90 -7.25 -7.14 -7.29
C PHE A 90 -6.75 -7.78 -8.59
N LYS A 91 -7.60 -7.97 -9.59
CA LYS A 91 -7.21 -8.55 -10.89
C LYS A 91 -6.24 -7.67 -11.70
N ASN A 92 -6.35 -6.35 -11.59
CA ASN A 92 -5.52 -5.42 -12.37
C ASN A 92 -5.13 -4.13 -11.63
N LEU A 93 -5.41 -4.07 -10.33
CA LEU A 93 -5.17 -2.92 -9.46
C LEU A 93 -5.75 -1.61 -10.01
N GLY A 94 -6.95 -1.70 -10.59
CA GLY A 94 -7.67 -0.54 -11.12
C GLY A 94 -7.01 0.12 -12.33
N GLY A 95 -6.08 -0.57 -13.00
CA GLY A 95 -5.36 -0.06 -14.16
C GLY A 95 -4.19 0.89 -13.82
N ALA A 96 -3.71 0.91 -12.57
CA ALA A 96 -2.58 1.74 -12.18
C ALA A 96 -1.33 1.41 -13.01
N PRO A 97 -0.65 2.42 -13.59
CA PRO A 97 0.52 2.20 -14.45
C PRO A 97 1.76 1.72 -13.69
N VAL A 98 1.82 2.01 -12.38
CA VAL A 98 2.93 1.64 -11.49
C VAL A 98 2.41 0.96 -10.24
N VAL A 99 3.15 -0.02 -9.74
CA VAL A 99 2.96 -0.65 -8.43
C VAL A 99 4.24 -0.49 -7.63
N ILE A 100 4.09 -0.15 -6.36
CA ILE A 100 5.19 -0.07 -5.41
C ILE A 100 5.02 -1.22 -4.42
N ALA A 101 6.01 -2.08 -4.31
CA ALA A 101 6.13 -3.10 -3.27
C ALA A 101 7.13 -2.61 -2.22
N VAL A 102 6.73 -2.68 -0.95
CA VAL A 102 7.60 -2.40 0.19
C VAL A 102 7.86 -3.70 0.91
N THR A 103 9.12 -4.06 1.02
CA THR A 103 9.59 -5.19 1.79
C THR A 103 10.43 -4.70 2.97
N ILE A 104 10.55 -5.49 4.00
CA ILE A 104 11.40 -5.23 5.14
C ILE A 104 12.24 -6.47 5.45
N GLN A 105 13.36 -6.26 6.10
CA GLN A 105 14.17 -7.36 6.60
C GLN A 105 13.32 -8.29 7.48
N ASN A 106 13.39 -9.59 7.24
CA ASN A 106 12.71 -10.59 8.06
C ASN A 106 13.59 -10.96 9.25
N LEU A 107 13.02 -10.96 10.45
CA LEU A 107 13.74 -11.25 11.69
C LEU A 107 13.04 -12.37 12.46
N GLU A 108 13.83 -13.23 13.11
CA GLU A 108 13.30 -14.33 13.93
C GLU A 108 12.70 -13.85 15.26
N ASP A 109 13.27 -12.78 15.85
CA ASP A 109 12.71 -12.20 17.08
C ASP A 109 11.41 -11.45 16.83
N PRO A 110 10.29 -11.88 17.45
CA PRO A 110 8.98 -11.28 17.19
C PRO A 110 8.88 -9.80 17.57
N GLY A 111 9.57 -9.36 18.65
CA GLY A 111 9.54 -7.97 19.10
C GLY A 111 10.29 -7.06 18.14
N MET A 112 11.44 -7.49 17.65
CA MET A 112 12.20 -6.77 16.64
C MET A 112 11.45 -6.75 15.29
N MET A 113 10.81 -7.86 14.92
CA MET A 113 9.99 -7.93 13.72
C MET A 113 8.82 -6.96 13.77
N GLU A 114 8.12 -6.88 14.92
CA GLU A 114 7.06 -5.90 15.12
C GLU A 114 7.57 -4.45 14.97
N ALA A 115 8.72 -4.13 15.55
CA ALA A 115 9.35 -2.81 15.41
C ALA A 115 9.68 -2.48 13.94
N PHE A 116 10.11 -3.46 13.15
CA PHE A 116 10.39 -3.28 11.73
C PHE A 116 9.10 -3.11 10.91
N VAL A 117 8.05 -3.86 11.23
CA VAL A 117 6.71 -3.68 10.63
C VAL A 117 6.18 -2.27 10.90
N GLN A 118 6.29 -1.78 12.15
CA GLN A 118 5.87 -0.41 12.50
C GLN A 118 6.70 0.64 11.76
N SER A 119 8.01 0.46 11.64
CA SER A 119 8.90 1.34 10.88
C SER A 119 8.50 1.39 9.39
N GLY A 120 8.28 0.24 8.79
CA GLY A 120 7.82 0.14 7.40
C GLY A 120 6.41 0.72 7.20
N ALA A 121 5.53 0.60 8.20
CA ALA A 121 4.20 1.21 8.17
C ALA A 121 4.30 2.76 8.20
N ALA A 122 5.25 3.32 8.95
CA ALA A 122 5.51 4.75 8.94
C ALA A 122 5.98 5.23 7.55
N LEU A 123 6.89 4.47 6.91
CA LEU A 123 7.33 4.73 5.53
C LEU A 123 6.13 4.69 4.55
N MET A 124 5.29 3.66 4.64
CA MET A 124 4.10 3.56 3.79
C MET A 124 3.18 4.75 3.96
N GLN A 125 2.93 5.22 5.19
CA GLN A 125 2.08 6.39 5.43
C GLN A 125 2.68 7.65 4.81
N ASN A 126 3.99 7.89 4.96
CA ASN A 126 4.66 9.02 4.31
C ASN A 126 4.53 8.93 2.78
N LEU A 127 4.76 7.75 2.20
CA LEU A 127 4.59 7.50 0.76
C LEU A 127 3.19 7.88 0.27
N LEU A 128 2.15 7.44 0.98
CA LEU A 128 0.76 7.72 0.59
C LEU A 128 0.43 9.22 0.68
N LEU A 129 0.94 9.92 1.70
CA LEU A 129 0.74 11.36 1.86
C LEU A 129 1.49 12.16 0.80
N ALA A 130 2.74 11.81 0.54
CA ALA A 130 3.56 12.45 -0.49
C ALA A 130 2.95 12.25 -1.89
N ALA A 131 2.50 11.04 -2.22
CA ALA A 131 1.81 10.76 -3.47
C ALA A 131 0.55 11.64 -3.62
N HIS A 132 -0.25 11.76 -2.55
CA HIS A 132 -1.43 12.62 -2.56
C HIS A 132 -1.07 14.11 -2.77
N ALA A 133 -0.01 14.59 -2.12
CA ALA A 133 0.47 15.96 -2.30
C ALA A 133 0.97 16.25 -3.72
N GLU A 134 1.49 15.23 -4.42
CA GLU A 134 1.89 15.29 -5.84
C GLU A 134 0.70 15.04 -6.81
N GLY A 135 -0.53 14.95 -6.32
CA GLY A 135 -1.73 14.74 -7.15
C GLY A 135 -1.92 13.29 -7.60
N LEU A 136 -1.22 12.33 -6.99
CA LEU A 136 -1.33 10.91 -7.31
C LEU A 136 -2.26 10.19 -6.35
N GLY A 137 -3.00 9.22 -6.88
CA GLY A 137 -3.81 8.29 -6.12
C GLY A 137 -3.00 7.05 -5.71
N THR A 138 -3.29 6.54 -4.51
CA THR A 138 -2.69 5.31 -3.96
C THR A 138 -3.73 4.50 -3.19
N CYS A 139 -3.43 3.21 -2.93
CA CYS A 139 -4.24 2.35 -2.08
C CYS A 139 -3.33 1.38 -1.32
N TRP A 140 -3.22 1.53 0.00
CA TRP A 140 -2.47 0.57 0.83
C TRP A 140 -3.11 -0.82 0.77
N MET A 141 -2.33 -1.83 0.40
CA MET A 141 -2.79 -3.20 0.22
C MET A 141 -1.94 -4.19 1.00
N THR A 142 -2.61 -4.99 1.82
CA THR A 142 -2.02 -6.14 2.53
C THR A 142 -2.64 -7.47 2.11
N GLY A 143 -3.72 -7.45 1.32
CA GLY A 143 -4.31 -8.67 0.75
C GLY A 143 -3.31 -9.54 -0.01
N PRO A 144 -2.41 -8.99 -0.83
CA PRO A 144 -1.38 -9.75 -1.53
C PRO A 144 -0.40 -10.49 -0.61
N ASN A 145 -0.33 -10.14 0.69
CA ASN A 145 0.50 -10.87 1.66
C ASN A 145 0.08 -12.33 1.84
N PHE A 146 -1.15 -12.71 1.46
CA PHE A 146 -1.56 -14.11 1.41
C PHE A 146 -0.74 -14.95 0.41
N VAL A 147 -0.12 -14.30 -0.56
CA VAL A 147 0.75 -14.93 -1.57
C VAL A 147 2.15 -14.33 -1.53
N ALA A 148 2.57 -13.84 -0.34
CA ALA A 148 3.83 -13.12 -0.16
C ALA A 148 5.03 -13.91 -0.70
N LYS A 149 5.08 -15.24 -0.45
CA LYS A 149 6.19 -16.08 -0.95
C LYS A 149 6.35 -15.96 -2.46
N GLU A 150 5.27 -16.10 -3.22
CA GLU A 150 5.30 -16.01 -4.69
C GLU A 150 5.76 -14.62 -5.16
N LEU A 151 5.32 -13.57 -4.47
CA LEU A 151 5.70 -12.20 -4.80
C LEU A 151 7.15 -11.90 -4.44
N LEU A 152 7.64 -12.39 -3.30
CA LEU A 152 9.02 -12.25 -2.89
C LEU A 152 9.98 -13.02 -3.78
N ASP A 153 9.61 -14.24 -4.19
CA ASP A 153 10.37 -15.03 -5.18
C ASP A 153 10.48 -14.27 -6.52
N TYR A 154 9.38 -13.65 -6.98
CA TYR A 154 9.39 -12.82 -8.19
C TYR A 154 10.27 -11.57 -8.06
N LEU A 155 10.31 -10.96 -6.88
CA LEU A 155 11.16 -9.80 -6.59
C LEU A 155 12.63 -10.17 -6.31
N GLU A 156 12.97 -11.45 -6.35
CA GLU A 156 14.30 -11.98 -5.98
C GLU A 156 14.69 -11.64 -4.53
N LYS A 157 13.69 -11.65 -3.62
CA LYS A 157 13.83 -11.29 -2.18
C LYS A 157 13.22 -12.35 -1.26
N PRO A 158 13.57 -13.65 -1.41
CA PRO A 158 12.90 -14.75 -0.70
C PRO A 158 13.02 -14.67 0.82
N ASP A 159 14.09 -14.01 1.32
CA ASP A 159 14.41 -13.90 2.74
C ASP A 159 13.81 -12.65 3.41
N GLN A 160 13.08 -11.83 2.65
CA GLN A 160 12.43 -10.64 3.19
C GLN A 160 10.98 -10.91 3.60
N HIS A 161 10.39 -9.94 4.29
CA HIS A 161 8.98 -9.90 4.59
C HIS A 161 8.29 -8.86 3.70
N LEU A 162 7.24 -9.27 2.98
CA LEU A 162 6.40 -8.35 2.22
C LEU A 162 5.52 -7.55 3.19
N LEU A 163 5.87 -6.29 3.41
CA LEU A 163 5.09 -5.42 4.29
C LEU A 163 3.73 -5.09 3.68
N ALA A 164 3.75 -4.51 2.51
CA ALA A 164 2.57 -4.08 1.77
C ALA A 164 2.93 -3.73 0.33
N MET A 165 1.91 -3.54 -0.50
CA MET A 165 2.06 -2.92 -1.80
C MET A 165 1.03 -1.82 -2.02
N THR A 166 1.29 -0.92 -2.96
CA THR A 166 0.34 0.11 -3.38
C THR A 166 0.43 0.34 -4.89
N PRO A 167 -0.71 0.34 -5.60
CA PRO A 167 -0.77 0.96 -6.93
C PRO A 167 -0.60 2.47 -6.80
N ILE A 168 0.02 3.10 -7.78
CA ILE A 168 0.22 4.54 -7.84
C ILE A 168 0.01 5.06 -9.26
N GLY A 169 -0.68 6.20 -9.40
CA GLY A 169 -0.96 6.85 -10.67
C GLY A 169 -2.00 7.96 -10.52
N TYR A 170 -2.34 8.62 -11.60
CA TYR A 170 -3.41 9.62 -11.60
C TYR A 170 -4.78 8.97 -11.41
N SER A 171 -5.58 9.53 -10.49
CA SER A 171 -6.92 9.00 -10.23
C SER A 171 -7.85 9.21 -11.41
N ALA A 172 -8.59 8.17 -11.80
CA ALA A 172 -9.69 8.27 -12.78
C ALA A 172 -11.03 8.59 -12.11
N LYS A 173 -11.12 8.45 -10.77
CA LYS A 173 -12.38 8.66 -10.03
C LYS A 173 -12.06 9.02 -8.57
N GLU A 174 -12.61 10.15 -8.12
CA GLU A 174 -12.48 10.57 -6.73
C GLU A 174 -13.34 9.68 -5.81
N PRO A 175 -12.72 9.01 -4.83
CA PRO A 175 -13.46 8.22 -3.87
C PRO A 175 -14.12 9.11 -2.81
N PRO A 176 -15.32 8.74 -2.32
CA PRO A 176 -15.97 9.48 -1.24
C PRO A 176 -15.15 9.39 0.05
N ALA A 177 -15.29 10.41 0.90
CA ALA A 177 -14.71 10.36 2.24
C ALA A 177 -15.48 9.35 3.11
N PRO A 178 -14.82 8.30 3.63
CA PRO A 178 -15.48 7.38 4.54
C PRO A 178 -15.72 8.05 5.90
N PRO A 179 -16.84 7.74 6.58
CA PRO A 179 -17.10 8.28 7.91
C PRO A 179 -16.04 7.81 8.91
N ARG A 180 -15.70 8.67 9.85
CA ARG A 180 -14.83 8.31 10.98
C ARG A 180 -15.70 7.96 12.18
N LYS A 181 -15.40 6.85 12.83
CA LYS A 181 -16.05 6.48 14.07
C LYS A 181 -15.59 7.41 15.19
N PRO A 182 -16.49 7.89 16.06
CA PRO A 182 -16.09 8.59 17.27
C PRO A 182 -15.12 7.74 18.10
N ARG A 183 -14.14 8.38 18.70
CA ARG A 183 -13.19 7.73 19.61
C ARG A 183 -13.10 8.57 20.87
N GLU A 184 -13.16 7.93 22.00
CA GLU A 184 -12.84 8.53 23.26
C GLU A 184 -11.34 8.63 23.43
N ILE A 185 -10.87 9.82 23.79
CA ILE A 185 -9.47 10.08 24.12
C ILE A 185 -9.41 10.24 25.63
N ARG A 186 -8.68 9.39 26.28
CA ARG A 186 -8.49 9.48 27.72
C ARG A 186 -7.36 10.44 28.05
N TRP A 187 -7.67 11.49 28.76
CA TRP A 187 -6.74 12.50 29.26
C TRP A 187 -6.45 12.20 30.73
N LEU A 188 -5.18 12.00 31.08
CA LEU A 188 -4.76 11.76 32.47
C LEU A 188 -3.81 12.86 32.88
N GLY A 189 -4.12 13.55 34.00
CA GLY A 189 -3.32 14.67 34.52
C GLY A 189 -3.54 16.00 33.82
N PHE A 190 -4.63 16.16 33.05
CA PHE A 190 -5.04 17.40 32.38
C PHE A 190 -6.31 17.96 33.01
#